data_efe253f294fb760432c87793a42f8b82
#
_entry.id   efe253f294fb760432c87793a42f8b82
#
_cell.length_a   1.000
_cell.length_b   1.000
_cell.length_c   1.000
_cell.angle_alpha   90.00
_cell.angle_beta   90.00
_cell.angle_gamma   90.00
#
_symmetry.space_group_name_H-M   'P 1'
#
loop_
_entity.id
_entity.type
_entity.pdbx_description
1 polymer ?
#
loop_
_entity_poly.entity_id
_entity_poly.type
_entity_poly.pdbx_seq_one_letter_code
_entity_poly.pdbx_strand_id
1 'polypeptide(L)'
;MSTILNNELSKLKDMSLSLGLPKDDYKNHIFLSPLQLYSSSKLHYKFSLLIDKFVQETKGNRGPKQLEVFRHHWQWVLLGLNRAALMNSWLLIALGKTTYSKDIWLKRYEIRYRSIKEIFDYLKAQDLITVLEGKKYKDKPSRTRIFPKLTLSNQLCEYFLDQEQPIEGPYLTVNETHNEWEETMFKVSGNENHPDMNDMIAINEFLKPHSWACKAPIRLVYKHTPFEGGRLITPFQNLPDRRQRIRINTHIDDKPICEVDFNANHLRLQLAINAKEHAGDTPYEDIMHESEVISRSTVKRFLTVAMGADNEVSGRKALYKENITDDLIDRMIQGSLKRFPKLQLFKGWGISLQNLEGQILKDVLLEGIKQDIVCLPVHDAIAVQQGHEDWAREVMLETWQEHAKGVGTKVKVDYPYLIK
;
A
#
# COMPACT_ATOMS: atom_id res chain seq x y z
N MET A 1 21.35 -17.20 -6.66
CA MET A 1 19.90 -16.93 -6.56
C MET A 1 19.12 -17.89 -5.67
N SER A 2 19.30 -19.21 -5.72
CA SER A 2 18.39 -20.15 -5.01
C SER A 2 18.48 -20.18 -3.48
N THR A 3 19.64 -19.92 -2.88
CA THR A 3 19.86 -20.17 -1.44
C THR A 3 19.37 -19.03 -0.55
N ILE A 4 19.51 -17.78 -0.97
CA ILE A 4 19.06 -16.60 -0.21
C ILE A 4 17.54 -16.50 -0.27
N LEU A 5 16.95 -16.66 -1.44
CA LEU A 5 15.51 -16.68 -1.64
C LEU A 5 14.82 -17.79 -0.83
N ASN A 6 15.43 -19.00 -0.78
CA ASN A 6 14.93 -20.11 0.02
C ASN A 6 15.00 -19.84 1.53
N ASN A 7 16.00 -19.10 2.01
CA ASN A 7 16.09 -18.69 3.42
C ASN A 7 15.05 -17.64 3.79
N GLU A 8 14.76 -16.68 2.91
CA GLU A 8 13.70 -15.68 3.12
C GLU A 8 12.32 -16.34 3.08
N LEU A 9 12.10 -17.22 2.13
CA LEU A 9 10.86 -18.01 2.04
C LEU A 9 10.65 -18.90 3.27
N SER A 10 11.71 -19.49 3.83
CA SER A 10 11.64 -20.25 5.07
C SER A 10 11.24 -19.37 6.25
N LYS A 11 11.82 -18.17 6.38
CA LYS A 11 11.49 -17.21 7.43
C LYS A 11 10.04 -16.71 7.30
N LEU A 12 9.58 -16.46 6.08
CA LEU A 12 8.17 -16.09 5.82
C LEU A 12 7.20 -17.21 6.19
N LYS A 13 7.57 -18.47 5.91
CA LYS A 13 6.81 -19.65 6.34
C LYS A 13 6.68 -19.72 7.86
N ASP A 14 7.78 -19.55 8.58
CA ASP A 14 7.81 -19.61 10.03
C ASP A 14 7.02 -18.46 10.67
N MET A 15 7.03 -17.27 10.08
CA MET A 15 6.27 -16.12 10.55
C MET A 15 4.77 -16.30 10.32
N SER A 16 4.33 -16.81 9.17
CA SER A 16 2.91 -17.08 8.90
C SER A 16 2.35 -18.19 9.79
N LEU A 17 3.19 -19.16 10.17
CA LEU A 17 2.86 -20.26 11.08
C LEU A 17 2.57 -19.80 12.52
N SER A 18 3.24 -18.74 12.98
CA SER A 18 3.14 -18.27 14.38
C SER A 18 1.97 -17.29 14.62
N LEU A 19 1.35 -16.75 13.59
CA LEU A 19 0.41 -15.63 13.71
C LEU A 19 -1.04 -16.02 14.02
N GLY A 20 -1.42 -17.30 13.87
CA GLY A 20 -2.80 -17.74 14.08
C GLY A 20 -3.81 -17.05 13.15
N LEU A 21 -5.11 -17.19 13.46
CA LEU A 21 -6.14 -16.49 12.69
C LEU A 21 -6.07 -14.98 12.91
N PRO A 22 -6.24 -14.15 11.85
CA PRO A 22 -6.19 -12.71 11.96
C PRO A 22 -7.33 -12.17 12.83
N LYS A 23 -7.06 -11.05 13.51
CA LYS A 23 -8.10 -10.33 14.26
C LYS A 23 -9.21 -9.87 13.31
N ASP A 24 -10.46 -9.96 13.77
CA ASP A 24 -11.63 -9.48 13.01
C ASP A 24 -11.72 -7.96 13.09
N ASP A 25 -10.74 -7.28 12.52
CA ASP A 25 -10.70 -5.83 12.39
C ASP A 25 -10.95 -5.44 10.92
N TYR A 26 -12.13 -4.90 10.66
CA TYR A 26 -12.58 -4.53 9.31
C TYR A 26 -11.62 -3.58 8.56
N LYS A 27 -10.88 -2.73 9.28
CA LYS A 27 -9.94 -1.76 8.69
C LYS A 27 -8.71 -2.41 8.07
N ASN A 28 -8.37 -3.59 8.54
CA ASN A 28 -7.22 -4.36 8.07
C ASN A 28 -7.60 -5.48 7.11
N HIS A 29 -8.87 -5.57 6.71
CA HIS A 29 -9.34 -6.58 5.78
C HIS A 29 -8.96 -6.24 4.34
N ILE A 30 -8.70 -7.29 3.56
CA ILE A 30 -8.37 -7.18 2.15
C ILE A 30 -9.64 -7.39 1.33
N PHE A 31 -9.91 -6.46 0.44
CA PHE A 31 -10.97 -6.59 -0.55
C PHE A 31 -10.42 -7.23 -1.82
N LEU A 32 -11.15 -8.19 -2.34
CA LEU A 32 -10.81 -8.80 -3.61
C LEU A 32 -11.15 -7.84 -4.76
N SER A 33 -10.14 -7.19 -5.31
CA SER A 33 -10.30 -6.24 -6.42
C SER A 33 -10.05 -6.90 -7.77
N PRO A 34 -10.93 -6.71 -8.76
CA PRO A 34 -10.70 -7.18 -10.13
C PRO A 34 -9.44 -6.59 -10.80
N LEU A 35 -9.00 -5.41 -10.36
CA LEU A 35 -7.79 -4.76 -10.88
C LEU A 35 -6.50 -5.55 -10.62
N GLN A 36 -6.49 -6.44 -9.64
CA GLN A 36 -5.34 -7.31 -9.36
C GLN A 36 -5.01 -8.28 -10.49
N LEU A 37 -5.96 -8.57 -11.38
CA LEU A 37 -5.74 -9.43 -12.55
C LEU A 37 -4.85 -8.78 -13.63
N TYR A 38 -4.85 -7.47 -13.71
CA TYR A 38 -4.14 -6.74 -14.77
C TYR A 38 -2.72 -6.33 -14.41
N SER A 39 -2.37 -6.35 -13.13
CA SER A 39 -1.02 -6.02 -12.69
C SER A 39 0.00 -7.14 -12.89
N SER A 40 -0.42 -8.34 -13.26
CA SER A 40 0.43 -9.51 -13.44
C SER A 40 0.36 -10.04 -14.88
N SER A 41 0.95 -9.35 -15.84
CA SER A 41 1.01 -9.82 -17.23
C SER A 41 1.89 -11.06 -17.41
N LYS A 42 2.77 -11.35 -16.47
CA LYS A 42 3.54 -12.61 -16.40
C LYS A 42 3.45 -13.19 -14.97
N LEU A 43 2.52 -14.11 -14.78
CA LEU A 43 2.52 -14.94 -13.57
C LEU A 43 3.79 -15.79 -13.55
N HIS A 44 4.40 -15.86 -12.37
CA HIS A 44 5.50 -16.79 -12.16
C HIS A 44 5.08 -18.21 -12.58
N TYR A 45 5.96 -18.92 -13.28
CA TYR A 45 5.67 -20.24 -13.86
C TYR A 45 5.04 -21.22 -12.86
N LYS A 46 5.58 -21.29 -11.65
CA LYS A 46 5.06 -22.18 -10.60
C LYS A 46 3.65 -21.80 -10.14
N PHE A 47 3.34 -20.48 -10.00
CA PHE A 47 1.99 -20.02 -9.65
C PHE A 47 1.00 -20.39 -10.76
N SER A 48 1.43 -20.28 -12.00
CA SER A 48 0.68 -20.77 -13.15
C SER A 48 0.37 -22.26 -13.04
N LEU A 49 1.36 -23.08 -12.67
CA LEU A 49 1.16 -24.53 -12.45
C LEU A 49 0.17 -24.81 -11.32
N LEU A 50 0.21 -24.04 -10.23
CA LEU A 50 -0.76 -24.18 -9.14
C LEU A 50 -2.18 -23.86 -9.60
N ILE A 51 -2.34 -22.78 -10.37
CA ILE A 51 -3.63 -22.42 -10.97
C ILE A 51 -4.10 -23.53 -11.90
N ASP A 52 -3.24 -24.02 -12.78
CA ASP A 52 -3.58 -25.06 -13.76
C ASP A 52 -3.97 -26.37 -13.06
N LYS A 53 -3.30 -26.73 -11.96
CA LYS A 53 -3.70 -27.84 -11.10
C LYS A 53 -5.13 -27.67 -10.60
N PHE A 54 -5.46 -26.56 -9.95
CA PHE A 54 -6.81 -26.31 -9.42
C PHE A 54 -7.87 -26.22 -10.51
N VAL A 55 -7.53 -25.65 -11.67
CA VAL A 55 -8.42 -25.62 -12.82
C VAL A 55 -8.73 -27.04 -13.32
N GLN A 56 -7.72 -27.90 -13.44
CA GLN A 56 -7.93 -29.28 -13.88
C GLN A 56 -8.78 -30.09 -12.90
N GLU A 57 -8.56 -29.90 -11.59
CA GLU A 57 -9.33 -30.58 -10.55
C GLU A 57 -10.80 -30.13 -10.50
N THR A 58 -11.09 -28.92 -10.97
CA THR A 58 -12.43 -28.30 -10.90
C THR A 58 -13.07 -27.99 -12.26
N LYS A 59 -12.46 -28.41 -13.36
CA LYS A 59 -12.89 -28.01 -14.73
C LYS A 59 -14.32 -28.41 -15.10
N GLY A 60 -14.84 -29.52 -14.56
CA GLY A 60 -16.15 -30.06 -14.94
C GLY A 60 -16.27 -30.27 -16.46
N ASN A 61 -17.43 -29.93 -17.01
CA ASN A 61 -17.72 -30.05 -18.46
C ASN A 61 -17.50 -28.73 -19.23
N ARG A 62 -16.53 -27.88 -18.83
CA ARG A 62 -16.26 -26.60 -19.47
C ARG A 62 -15.48 -26.78 -20.78
N GLY A 63 -15.95 -26.09 -21.85
CA GLY A 63 -15.21 -25.98 -23.10
C GLY A 63 -14.02 -25.01 -22.99
N PRO A 64 -13.11 -24.97 -24.01
CA PRO A 64 -11.86 -24.22 -23.94
C PRO A 64 -11.99 -22.74 -23.50
N LYS A 65 -12.90 -21.98 -24.14
CA LYS A 65 -13.14 -20.57 -23.78
C LYS A 65 -13.66 -20.40 -22.35
N GLN A 66 -14.48 -21.33 -21.87
CA GLN A 66 -14.99 -21.29 -20.50
C GLN A 66 -13.92 -21.65 -19.48
N LEU A 67 -12.98 -22.53 -19.84
CA LEU A 67 -11.82 -22.88 -19.00
C LEU A 67 -10.87 -21.71 -18.87
N GLU A 68 -10.62 -20.96 -19.93
CA GLU A 68 -9.80 -19.75 -19.87
C GLU A 68 -10.37 -18.71 -18.89
N VAL A 69 -11.66 -18.40 -19.03
CA VAL A 69 -12.36 -17.50 -18.07
C VAL A 69 -12.33 -18.07 -16.65
N PHE A 70 -12.48 -19.36 -16.49
CA PHE A 70 -12.45 -20.01 -15.19
C PHE A 70 -11.05 -20.01 -14.57
N ARG A 71 -10.01 -20.13 -15.39
CA ARG A 71 -8.62 -19.97 -15.01
C ARG A 71 -8.36 -18.56 -14.46
N HIS A 72 -8.88 -17.51 -15.09
CA HIS A 72 -8.83 -16.14 -14.58
C HIS A 72 -9.52 -15.98 -13.21
N HIS A 73 -10.65 -16.66 -12.99
CA HIS A 73 -11.30 -16.64 -11.68
C HIS A 73 -10.43 -17.28 -10.59
N TRP A 74 -9.80 -18.43 -10.88
CA TRP A 74 -8.85 -19.07 -9.97
C TRP A 74 -7.66 -18.16 -9.66
N GLN A 75 -7.06 -17.57 -10.68
CA GLN A 75 -5.98 -16.60 -10.54
C GLN A 75 -6.38 -15.46 -9.60
N TRP A 76 -7.53 -14.87 -9.82
CA TRP A 76 -8.05 -13.77 -9.03
C TRP A 76 -8.23 -14.15 -7.56
N VAL A 77 -8.84 -15.29 -7.28
CA VAL A 77 -9.06 -15.77 -5.91
C VAL A 77 -7.74 -16.10 -5.22
N LEU A 78 -6.84 -16.79 -5.88
CA LEU A 78 -5.55 -17.17 -5.29
C LEU A 78 -4.65 -15.97 -5.00
N LEU A 79 -4.63 -14.95 -5.87
CA LEU A 79 -3.94 -13.68 -5.61
C LEU A 79 -4.51 -12.97 -4.37
N GLY A 80 -5.83 -12.94 -4.22
CA GLY A 80 -6.48 -12.39 -3.03
C GLY A 80 -6.13 -13.17 -1.75
N LEU A 81 -6.17 -14.48 -1.79
CA LEU A 81 -5.80 -15.35 -0.66
C LEU A 81 -4.31 -15.24 -0.31
N ASN A 82 -3.44 -15.14 -1.30
CA ASN A 82 -2.02 -14.89 -1.08
C ASN A 82 -1.79 -13.58 -0.32
N ARG A 83 -2.41 -12.51 -0.78
CA ARG A 83 -2.34 -11.21 -0.10
C ARG A 83 -2.89 -11.29 1.32
N ALA A 84 -3.98 -12.03 1.53
CA ALA A 84 -4.55 -12.27 2.86
C ALA A 84 -3.57 -12.99 3.79
N ALA A 85 -2.89 -14.03 3.29
CA ALA A 85 -1.86 -14.77 4.02
C ALA A 85 -0.71 -13.85 4.44
N LEU A 86 -0.13 -13.12 3.48
CA LEU A 86 1.03 -12.23 3.70
C LEU A 86 0.74 -11.10 4.68
N MET A 87 -0.45 -10.51 4.59
CA MET A 87 -0.86 -9.42 5.48
C MET A 87 -1.45 -9.91 6.80
N ASN A 88 -1.52 -11.22 7.02
CA ASN A 88 -2.25 -11.86 8.12
C ASN A 88 -3.61 -11.17 8.35
N SER A 89 -4.41 -11.11 7.31
CA SER A 89 -5.68 -10.39 7.28
C SER A 89 -6.77 -11.21 6.58
N TRP A 90 -8.04 -10.94 6.87
CA TRP A 90 -9.16 -11.60 6.21
C TRP A 90 -9.35 -11.08 4.80
N LEU A 91 -9.50 -11.99 3.83
CA LEU A 91 -10.03 -11.67 2.51
C LEU A 91 -11.55 -11.50 2.61
N LEU A 92 -12.05 -10.32 2.24
CA LEU A 92 -13.46 -10.03 2.18
C LEU A 92 -14.00 -10.26 0.78
N ILE A 93 -15.01 -11.10 0.68
CA ILE A 93 -15.70 -11.36 -0.57
C ILE A 93 -17.22 -11.29 -0.42
N ALA A 94 -17.89 -10.75 -1.42
CA ALA A 94 -19.34 -10.83 -1.52
C ALA A 94 -19.72 -12.18 -2.15
N LEU A 95 -20.36 -13.04 -1.41
CA LEU A 95 -20.93 -14.28 -1.95
C LEU A 95 -22.45 -14.15 -2.20
N GLY A 96 -22.93 -12.95 -2.54
CA GLY A 96 -24.32 -12.68 -2.89
C GLY A 96 -24.50 -12.48 -4.40
N LYS A 97 -25.40 -13.24 -5.02
CA LYS A 97 -25.67 -13.19 -6.48
C LYS A 97 -26.00 -11.78 -6.98
N THR A 98 -26.72 -10.99 -6.20
CA THR A 98 -27.09 -9.60 -6.49
C THR A 98 -25.89 -8.65 -6.61
N THR A 99 -24.82 -8.88 -5.87
CA THR A 99 -23.59 -8.08 -5.97
C THR A 99 -22.97 -8.23 -7.37
N TYR A 100 -22.82 -9.46 -7.83
CA TYR A 100 -22.23 -9.74 -9.15
C TYR A 100 -23.08 -9.24 -10.33
N SER A 101 -24.40 -9.14 -10.15
CA SER A 101 -25.27 -8.62 -11.19
C SER A 101 -25.33 -7.09 -11.24
N LYS A 102 -24.96 -6.39 -10.17
CA LYS A 102 -25.01 -4.93 -10.07
C LYS A 102 -23.65 -4.26 -10.17
N ASP A 103 -22.58 -4.94 -9.77
CA ASP A 103 -21.23 -4.41 -9.77
C ASP A 103 -20.69 -4.30 -11.21
N ILE A 104 -20.40 -3.06 -11.61
CA ILE A 104 -19.92 -2.74 -12.96
C ILE A 104 -18.56 -3.37 -13.23
N TRP A 105 -17.70 -3.42 -12.22
CA TRP A 105 -16.35 -3.95 -12.33
C TRP A 105 -16.32 -5.46 -12.47
N LEU A 106 -17.08 -6.16 -11.63
CA LEU A 106 -17.20 -7.60 -11.74
C LEU A 106 -17.75 -8.01 -13.11
N LYS A 107 -18.68 -7.24 -13.68
CA LYS A 107 -19.18 -7.45 -15.05
C LYS A 107 -18.11 -7.17 -16.10
N ARG A 108 -17.41 -6.05 -15.99
CA ARG A 108 -16.37 -5.64 -16.97
C ARG A 108 -15.25 -6.68 -17.08
N TYR A 109 -14.88 -7.30 -15.97
CA TYR A 109 -13.84 -8.34 -15.93
C TYR A 109 -14.41 -9.75 -15.99
N GLU A 110 -15.67 -9.89 -16.38
CA GLU A 110 -16.36 -11.18 -16.51
C GLU A 110 -16.31 -12.07 -15.27
N ILE A 111 -16.17 -11.49 -14.08
CA ILE A 111 -16.15 -12.22 -12.82
C ILE A 111 -17.56 -12.74 -12.53
N ARG A 112 -17.73 -14.06 -12.55
CA ARG A 112 -19.04 -14.71 -12.45
C ARG A 112 -19.27 -15.32 -11.07
N TYR A 113 -20.37 -14.94 -10.43
CA TYR A 113 -20.77 -15.46 -9.12
C TYR A 113 -20.67 -16.98 -9.00
N ARG A 114 -21.20 -17.72 -9.98
CA ARG A 114 -21.23 -19.18 -9.96
C ARG A 114 -19.81 -19.78 -9.88
N SER A 115 -18.92 -19.27 -10.70
CA SER A 115 -17.53 -19.75 -10.71
C SER A 115 -16.80 -19.42 -9.39
N ILE A 116 -16.99 -18.23 -8.86
CA ILE A 116 -16.36 -17.80 -7.61
C ILE A 116 -16.90 -18.65 -6.44
N LYS A 117 -18.20 -18.89 -6.39
CA LYS A 117 -18.80 -19.76 -5.37
C LYS A 117 -18.23 -21.18 -5.45
N GLU A 118 -18.15 -21.74 -6.66
CA GLU A 118 -17.61 -23.10 -6.91
C GLU A 118 -16.14 -23.21 -6.44
N ILE A 119 -15.31 -22.20 -6.70
CA ILE A 119 -13.92 -22.17 -6.24
C ILE A 119 -13.85 -22.19 -4.70
N PHE A 120 -14.65 -21.37 -4.03
CA PHE A 120 -14.64 -21.35 -2.56
C PHE A 120 -15.25 -22.60 -1.94
N ASP A 121 -16.29 -23.16 -2.55
CA ASP A 121 -16.88 -24.45 -2.11
C ASP A 121 -15.82 -25.58 -2.22
N TYR A 122 -15.04 -25.59 -3.33
CA TYR A 122 -13.94 -26.54 -3.49
C TYR A 122 -12.85 -26.34 -2.44
N LEU A 123 -12.33 -25.13 -2.27
CA LEU A 123 -11.28 -24.84 -1.29
C LEU A 123 -11.72 -25.18 0.15
N LYS A 124 -12.99 -24.97 0.46
CA LYS A 124 -13.57 -25.35 1.75
C LYS A 124 -13.68 -26.87 1.90
N ALA A 125 -14.12 -27.57 0.86
CA ALA A 125 -14.22 -29.03 0.85
C ALA A 125 -12.85 -29.73 0.99
N GLN A 126 -11.79 -29.11 0.43
CA GLN A 126 -10.40 -29.58 0.56
C GLN A 126 -9.72 -29.13 1.87
N ASP A 127 -10.47 -28.49 2.77
CA ASP A 127 -9.95 -27.96 4.04
C ASP A 127 -8.76 -26.97 3.87
N LEU A 128 -8.71 -26.21 2.75
CA LEU A 128 -7.64 -25.30 2.42
C LEU A 128 -7.88 -23.87 2.93
N ILE A 129 -9.11 -23.53 3.34
CA ILE A 129 -9.47 -22.19 3.82
C ILE A 129 -10.31 -22.25 5.09
N THR A 130 -10.20 -21.21 5.90
CA THR A 130 -11.14 -20.92 7.00
C THR A 130 -12.17 -19.90 6.51
N VAL A 131 -13.45 -20.17 6.73
CA VAL A 131 -14.56 -19.31 6.30
C VAL A 131 -15.36 -18.87 7.51
N LEU A 132 -15.53 -17.55 7.68
CA LEU A 132 -16.44 -16.95 8.63
C LEU A 132 -17.53 -16.22 7.86
N GLU A 133 -18.77 -16.77 7.92
CA GLU A 133 -19.88 -16.26 7.13
C GLU A 133 -20.47 -14.95 7.68
N GLY A 134 -20.92 -14.14 6.77
CA GLY A 134 -21.98 -13.15 6.87
C GLY A 134 -21.96 -12.14 8.00
N LYS A 135 -20.90 -11.35 8.20
CA LYS A 135 -21.02 -10.17 9.06
C LYS A 135 -21.57 -8.98 8.25
N LYS A 136 -22.71 -8.44 8.69
CA LYS A 136 -23.26 -7.18 8.19
C LYS A 136 -22.60 -6.04 8.96
N TYR A 137 -21.92 -5.16 8.25
CA TYR A 137 -21.31 -3.96 8.86
C TYR A 137 -22.23 -2.78 8.52
N LYS A 138 -22.92 -2.17 9.51
CA LYS A 138 -23.85 -1.05 9.32
C LYS A 138 -24.30 -0.90 7.86
N ASP A 139 -24.17 0.10 7.16
CA ASP A 139 -24.71 0.33 5.81
C ASP A 139 -24.00 -0.42 4.65
N LYS A 140 -23.19 -1.43 4.94
CA LYS A 140 -22.45 -2.21 3.92
C LYS A 140 -23.07 -3.59 3.70
N PRO A 141 -23.02 -4.11 2.47
CA PRO A 141 -23.49 -5.47 2.18
C PRO A 141 -22.72 -6.50 3.01
N SER A 142 -23.41 -7.60 3.37
CA SER A 142 -22.78 -8.72 4.07
C SER A 142 -21.58 -9.25 3.28
N ARG A 143 -20.46 -9.45 3.96
CA ARG A 143 -19.24 -10.01 3.38
C ARG A 143 -18.84 -11.27 4.12
N THR A 144 -18.45 -12.28 3.35
CA THR A 144 -17.81 -13.49 3.87
C THR A 144 -16.32 -13.20 4.08
N ARG A 145 -15.79 -13.62 5.22
CA ARG A 145 -14.37 -13.49 5.57
C ARG A 145 -13.69 -14.82 5.30
N ILE A 146 -12.63 -14.80 4.55
CA ILE A 146 -11.89 -15.99 4.15
C ILE A 146 -10.43 -15.81 4.49
N PHE A 147 -9.80 -16.85 5.04
CA PHE A 147 -8.38 -16.89 5.33
C PHE A 147 -7.79 -18.23 4.86
N PRO A 148 -6.68 -18.25 4.13
CA PRO A 148 -6.05 -19.49 3.70
C PRO A 148 -5.47 -20.23 4.91
N LYS A 149 -5.68 -21.53 4.98
CA LYS A 149 -5.01 -22.38 5.95
C LYS A 149 -3.55 -22.55 5.60
N LEU A 150 -2.76 -22.98 6.57
CA LEU A 150 -1.32 -23.08 6.47
C LEU A 150 -0.83 -23.80 5.20
N THR A 151 -1.45 -24.93 4.86
CA THR A 151 -1.09 -25.72 3.67
C THR A 151 -1.19 -24.88 2.38
N LEU A 152 -2.27 -24.12 2.22
CA LEU A 152 -2.45 -23.24 1.06
C LEU A 152 -1.57 -21.99 1.18
N SER A 153 -1.45 -21.41 2.37
CA SER A 153 -0.58 -20.25 2.61
C SER A 153 0.86 -20.52 2.23
N ASN A 154 1.40 -21.68 2.61
CA ASN A 154 2.77 -22.06 2.25
C ASN A 154 2.96 -22.20 0.74
N GLN A 155 1.98 -22.78 0.04
CA GLN A 155 1.99 -22.86 -1.42
C GLN A 155 1.93 -21.49 -2.09
N LEU A 156 1.16 -20.56 -1.55
CA LEU A 156 0.97 -19.22 -2.10
C LEU A 156 2.15 -18.28 -1.81
N CYS A 157 2.73 -18.32 -0.61
CA CYS A 157 3.82 -17.43 -0.21
C CYS A 157 5.10 -17.66 -1.04
N GLU A 158 5.33 -18.89 -1.53
CA GLU A 158 6.47 -19.20 -2.38
C GLU A 158 6.55 -18.37 -3.67
N TYR A 159 5.42 -17.78 -4.10
CA TYR A 159 5.32 -17.12 -5.41
C TYR A 159 5.16 -15.60 -5.34
N PHE A 160 5.04 -15.05 -4.15
CA PHE A 160 4.74 -13.61 -4.00
C PHE A 160 5.97 -12.73 -4.20
N LEU A 161 7.10 -13.15 -3.69
CA LEU A 161 8.34 -12.37 -3.77
C LEU A 161 8.96 -12.40 -5.19
N ASP A 162 8.61 -13.43 -5.97
CA ASP A 162 9.06 -13.62 -7.35
C ASP A 162 8.15 -12.93 -8.40
N GLN A 163 7.16 -12.15 -7.98
CA GLN A 163 6.29 -11.43 -8.92
C GLN A 163 7.02 -10.22 -9.49
N GLU A 164 7.82 -10.47 -10.52
CA GLU A 164 8.40 -9.40 -11.33
C GLU A 164 7.42 -8.98 -12.42
N GLN A 165 7.25 -7.67 -12.57
CA GLN A 165 6.57 -7.07 -13.71
C GLN A 165 7.64 -6.40 -14.58
N PRO A 166 7.50 -6.47 -15.93
CA PRO A 166 8.38 -5.70 -16.78
C PRO A 166 8.25 -4.21 -16.45
N ILE A 167 9.38 -3.52 -16.42
CA ILE A 167 9.41 -2.07 -16.22
C ILE A 167 8.97 -1.41 -17.53
N GLU A 168 7.67 -1.26 -17.69
CA GLU A 168 7.03 -0.67 -18.88
C GLU A 168 5.96 0.32 -18.43
N GLY A 169 5.77 1.38 -19.25
CA GLY A 169 4.76 2.39 -18.98
C GLY A 169 3.31 1.84 -18.96
N PRO A 170 2.39 2.66 -18.57
CA PRO A 170 2.52 4.08 -18.26
C PRO A 170 3.08 4.31 -16.86
N TYR A 171 3.98 5.29 -16.76
CA TYR A 171 4.62 5.66 -15.48
C TYR A 171 3.88 6.78 -14.73
N LEU A 172 2.97 7.47 -15.43
CA LEU A 172 2.13 8.53 -14.88
C LEU A 172 0.67 8.20 -15.08
N THR A 173 -0.13 8.28 -14.02
CA THR A 173 -1.56 8.00 -14.05
C THR A 173 -2.36 9.07 -13.31
N VAL A 174 -3.58 9.33 -13.76
CA VAL A 174 -4.55 10.19 -13.06
C VAL A 174 -5.73 9.34 -12.63
N ASN A 175 -6.03 9.35 -11.32
CA ASN A 175 -7.19 8.67 -10.77
C ASN A 175 -8.40 9.60 -10.81
N GLU A 176 -9.41 9.28 -11.61
CA GLU A 176 -10.72 9.91 -11.53
C GLU A 176 -11.56 9.18 -10.49
N THR A 177 -11.92 9.85 -9.40
CA THR A 177 -12.89 9.32 -8.43
C THR A 177 -14.29 9.56 -8.93
N HIS A 178 -15.01 8.51 -9.26
CA HIS A 178 -16.46 8.53 -9.37
C HIS A 178 -17.06 8.04 -8.07
N ASN A 179 -17.69 8.93 -7.31
CA ASN A 179 -18.46 8.71 -6.06
C ASN A 179 -17.80 7.85 -4.95
N GLU A 180 -18.07 8.18 -3.70
CA GLU A 180 -17.55 7.52 -2.47
C GLU A 180 -17.77 5.98 -2.39
N TRP A 181 -18.47 5.37 -3.34
CA TRP A 181 -18.88 3.95 -3.36
C TRP A 181 -18.27 3.16 -4.51
N GLU A 182 -17.66 3.82 -5.49
CA GLU A 182 -17.02 3.18 -6.65
C GLU A 182 -15.52 3.09 -6.40
N GLU A 183 -14.95 1.92 -6.66
CA GLU A 183 -13.52 1.72 -6.68
C GLU A 183 -12.90 2.74 -7.64
N THR A 184 -11.82 3.37 -7.23
CA THR A 184 -11.08 4.37 -8.00
C THR A 184 -10.75 3.82 -9.38
N MET A 185 -11.32 4.42 -10.42
CA MET A 185 -10.97 4.09 -11.80
C MET A 185 -9.61 4.67 -12.13
N PHE A 186 -8.67 3.81 -12.44
CA PHE A 186 -7.39 4.24 -13.01
C PHE A 186 -7.62 4.50 -14.51
N LYS A 187 -7.81 5.74 -14.91
CA LYS A 187 -7.56 6.13 -16.28
C LYS A 187 -6.05 6.25 -16.47
N VAL A 188 -5.51 5.29 -17.15
CA VAL A 188 -4.18 5.40 -17.74
C VAL A 188 -4.27 6.39 -18.87
N SER A 189 -4.02 7.65 -18.61
CA SER A 189 -3.78 8.63 -19.66
C SER A 189 -2.26 8.78 -19.77
N GLY A 190 -1.69 8.33 -20.88
CA GLY A 190 -0.36 8.77 -21.29
C GLY A 190 -0.39 10.28 -21.46
N ASN A 191 -0.07 11.02 -20.41
CA ASN A 191 0.08 12.46 -20.53
C ASN A 191 1.52 12.74 -20.90
N GLU A 192 1.84 12.52 -22.18
CA GLU A 192 3.18 12.63 -22.75
C GLU A 192 3.81 14.03 -22.57
N ASN A 193 2.99 15.03 -22.27
CA ASN A 193 3.41 16.42 -22.08
C ASN A 193 3.49 16.83 -20.59
N HIS A 194 3.28 15.90 -19.64
CA HIS A 194 3.38 16.24 -18.23
C HIS A 194 4.85 16.52 -17.85
N PRO A 195 5.16 17.56 -17.08
CA PRO A 195 6.55 17.92 -16.72
C PRO A 195 7.32 16.77 -16.05
N ASP A 196 6.66 15.94 -15.24
CA ASP A 196 7.29 14.81 -14.55
C ASP A 196 7.48 13.57 -15.43
N MET A 197 7.03 13.57 -16.69
CA MET A 197 7.08 12.35 -17.51
C MET A 197 8.51 11.92 -17.80
N ASN A 198 9.39 12.86 -18.16
CA ASN A 198 10.79 12.56 -18.46
C ASN A 198 11.53 12.04 -17.21
N ASP A 199 11.24 12.60 -16.04
CA ASP A 199 11.80 12.15 -14.76
C ASP A 199 11.37 10.72 -14.46
N MET A 200 10.09 10.42 -14.63
CA MET A 200 9.56 9.07 -14.41
C MET A 200 10.08 8.04 -15.42
N ILE A 201 10.32 8.45 -16.65
CA ILE A 201 11.00 7.61 -17.65
C ILE A 201 12.44 7.34 -17.19
N ALA A 202 13.21 8.37 -16.84
CA ALA A 202 14.59 8.22 -16.37
C ALA A 202 14.70 7.30 -15.16
N ILE A 203 13.83 7.48 -14.16
CA ILE A 203 13.77 6.62 -12.96
C ILE A 203 13.53 5.16 -13.34
N ASN A 204 12.53 4.90 -14.17
CA ASN A 204 12.18 3.53 -14.52
C ASN A 204 13.21 2.87 -15.46
N GLU A 205 13.80 3.62 -16.40
CA GLU A 205 14.89 3.11 -17.25
C GLU A 205 16.13 2.71 -16.42
N PHE A 206 16.51 3.56 -15.45
CA PHE A 206 17.59 3.26 -14.51
C PHE A 206 17.32 1.96 -13.74
N LEU A 207 16.07 1.74 -13.30
CA LEU A 207 15.70 0.58 -12.50
C LEU A 207 15.62 -0.74 -13.29
N LYS A 208 15.57 -0.71 -14.63
CA LYS A 208 15.43 -1.93 -15.44
C LYS A 208 16.46 -3.03 -15.17
N PRO A 209 17.78 -2.74 -15.08
CA PRO A 209 18.78 -3.78 -14.84
C PRO A 209 18.81 -4.31 -13.40
N HIS A 210 18.25 -3.57 -12.46
CA HIS A 210 18.30 -3.89 -11.02
C HIS A 210 17.24 -4.91 -10.60
N SER A 211 17.44 -5.57 -9.46
CA SER A 211 16.54 -6.59 -8.91
C SER A 211 16.09 -6.23 -7.49
N TRP A 212 14.82 -6.44 -7.20
CA TRP A 212 14.23 -6.31 -5.86
C TRP A 212 12.94 -7.10 -5.76
N ALA A 213 12.42 -7.30 -4.54
CA ALA A 213 11.16 -8.00 -4.30
C ALA A 213 9.96 -7.26 -4.91
N CYS A 214 9.07 -7.98 -5.59
CA CYS A 214 7.92 -7.42 -6.30
C CYS A 214 8.31 -6.32 -7.31
N LYS A 215 9.41 -6.53 -8.04
CA LYS A 215 9.89 -5.62 -9.08
C LYS A 215 8.76 -5.23 -10.03
N ALA A 216 8.53 -3.95 -10.16
CA ALA A 216 7.49 -3.37 -11.02
C ALA A 216 7.80 -1.89 -11.27
N PRO A 217 7.20 -1.26 -12.30
CA PRO A 217 7.36 0.16 -12.53
C PRO A 217 7.01 0.99 -11.30
N ILE A 218 7.80 2.01 -11.02
CA ILE A 218 7.40 3.10 -10.14
C ILE A 218 6.48 4.00 -10.94
N ARG A 219 5.29 4.26 -10.39
CA ARG A 219 4.28 5.11 -11.01
C ARG A 219 4.02 6.35 -10.18
N LEU A 220 3.91 7.49 -10.83
CA LEU A 220 3.46 8.73 -10.22
C LEU A 220 1.95 8.85 -10.42
N VAL A 221 1.19 8.83 -9.32
CA VAL A 221 -0.26 8.76 -9.35
C VAL A 221 -0.88 10.05 -8.85
N TYR A 222 -1.52 10.77 -9.75
CA TYR A 222 -2.29 11.99 -9.46
C TYR A 222 -3.76 11.67 -9.14
N LYS A 223 -4.45 12.64 -8.54
CA LYS A 223 -5.89 12.57 -8.22
C LYS A 223 -6.60 13.72 -8.90
N HIS A 224 -7.75 13.43 -9.50
CA HIS A 224 -8.63 14.40 -10.16
C HIS A 224 -7.99 15.13 -11.34
N THR A 225 -6.83 15.73 -11.15
CA THR A 225 -6.10 16.47 -12.18
C THR A 225 -4.65 15.98 -12.25
N PRO A 226 -3.93 16.26 -13.36
CA PRO A 226 -2.50 15.94 -13.49
C PRO A 226 -1.57 16.70 -12.53
N PHE A 227 -2.10 17.56 -11.66
CA PHE A 227 -1.33 18.41 -10.75
C PHE A 227 -1.72 18.26 -9.28
N GLU A 228 -2.66 17.36 -8.98
CA GLU A 228 -3.13 17.10 -7.61
C GLU A 228 -2.78 15.68 -7.16
N GLY A 229 -2.27 15.53 -5.96
CA GLY A 229 -1.77 14.26 -5.47
C GLY A 229 -0.34 14.03 -5.94
N GLY A 230 -0.09 13.09 -6.86
CA GLY A 230 1.27 12.82 -7.36
C GLY A 230 2.08 11.96 -6.39
N ARG A 231 1.51 10.86 -5.93
CA ARG A 231 2.21 9.87 -5.11
C ARG A 231 3.00 8.90 -5.95
N LEU A 232 4.24 8.63 -5.54
CA LEU A 232 5.00 7.50 -6.06
C LEU A 232 4.42 6.20 -5.52
N ILE A 233 4.10 5.27 -6.42
CA ILE A 233 3.48 3.99 -6.08
C ILE A 233 4.22 2.85 -6.77
N THR A 234 4.54 1.83 -5.98
CA THR A 234 5.08 0.55 -6.45
C THR A 234 4.53 -0.60 -5.60
N PRO A 235 4.40 -1.82 -6.13
CA PRO A 235 4.01 -3.00 -5.33
C PRO A 235 4.94 -3.24 -4.14
N PHE A 236 6.21 -2.90 -4.25
CA PHE A 236 7.20 -3.04 -3.18
C PHE A 236 6.75 -2.35 -1.87
N GLN A 237 6.24 -1.11 -1.93
CA GLN A 237 5.78 -0.38 -0.75
C GLN A 237 4.63 -1.06 0.01
N ASN A 238 3.88 -1.95 -0.67
CA ASN A 238 2.76 -2.68 -0.08
C ASN A 238 3.16 -3.99 0.59
N LEU A 239 4.43 -4.37 0.55
CA LEU A 239 4.94 -5.52 1.29
C LEU A 239 4.70 -5.30 2.79
N PRO A 240 4.21 -6.32 3.52
CA PRO A 240 3.95 -6.23 4.95
C PRO A 240 5.23 -5.88 5.72
N ASP A 241 5.17 -4.84 6.55
CA ASP A 241 6.35 -4.45 7.32
C ASP A 241 6.11 -4.28 8.81
N ARG A 242 5.13 -3.53 9.26
CA ARG A 242 4.94 -3.12 10.68
C ARG A 242 5.02 -4.24 11.72
N ARG A 243 4.54 -5.44 11.39
CA ARG A 243 4.55 -6.61 12.31
C ARG A 243 5.40 -7.74 11.76
N GLN A 244 5.30 -7.98 10.47
CA GLN A 244 5.91 -9.13 9.81
C GLN A 244 7.35 -8.84 9.35
N ARG A 245 7.73 -7.56 9.25
CA ARG A 245 9.08 -7.14 8.85
C ARG A 245 9.54 -7.78 7.54
N ILE A 246 8.59 -7.99 6.59
CA ILE A 246 8.88 -8.64 5.32
C ILE A 246 9.67 -7.70 4.42
N ARG A 247 9.15 -6.47 4.19
CA ARG A 247 9.77 -5.53 3.27
C ARG A 247 11.20 -5.19 3.66
N ILE A 248 11.44 -4.82 4.91
CA ILE A 248 12.75 -4.44 5.41
C ILE A 248 13.78 -5.59 5.38
N ASN A 249 13.32 -6.85 5.31
CA ASN A 249 14.18 -8.02 5.19
C ASN A 249 14.39 -8.48 3.74
N THR A 250 13.96 -7.68 2.75
CA THR A 250 14.24 -7.96 1.34
C THR A 250 15.62 -7.41 0.91
N HIS A 251 15.95 -7.59 -0.36
CA HIS A 251 17.21 -7.20 -0.94
C HIS A 251 17.01 -6.36 -2.19
N ILE A 252 17.95 -5.47 -2.47
CA ILE A 252 18.17 -4.83 -3.76
C ILE A 252 19.50 -5.36 -4.29
N ASP A 253 19.51 -5.97 -5.50
CA ASP A 253 20.69 -6.57 -6.13
C ASP A 253 21.48 -7.45 -5.15
N ASP A 254 20.79 -8.39 -4.52
CA ASP A 254 21.31 -9.34 -3.53
C ASP A 254 21.92 -8.73 -2.25
N LYS A 255 21.83 -7.42 -2.04
CA LYS A 255 22.26 -6.75 -0.82
C LYS A 255 21.08 -6.40 0.08
N PRO A 256 21.18 -6.55 1.41
CA PRO A 256 20.13 -6.17 2.35
C PRO A 256 19.86 -4.68 2.27
N ILE A 257 18.61 -4.30 2.54
CA ILE A 257 18.18 -2.90 2.51
C ILE A 257 18.14 -2.27 3.90
N CYS A 258 18.08 -0.93 3.92
CA CYS A 258 17.56 -0.13 5.02
C CYS A 258 16.48 0.82 4.49
N GLU A 259 15.60 1.29 5.36
CA GLU A 259 14.59 2.30 5.03
C GLU A 259 14.91 3.61 5.75
N VAL A 260 14.91 4.72 5.00
CA VAL A 260 15.07 6.07 5.54
C VAL A 260 13.73 6.80 5.41
N ASP A 261 13.14 7.19 6.54
CA ASP A 261 11.75 7.65 6.67
C ASP A 261 11.69 9.06 7.26
N PHE A 262 10.89 9.95 6.68
CA PHE A 262 10.66 11.28 7.24
C PHE A 262 9.88 11.22 8.56
N ASN A 263 10.31 11.99 9.53
CA ASN A 263 9.61 12.11 10.80
C ASN A 263 8.52 13.19 10.72
N ALA A 264 7.25 12.81 10.99
CA ALA A 264 6.11 13.73 11.03
C ALA A 264 5.97 14.60 9.74
N ASN A 265 6.22 14.01 8.57
CA ASN A 265 6.42 14.69 7.29
C ASN A 265 5.35 15.75 6.99
N HIS A 266 4.08 15.39 6.92
CA HIS A 266 3.01 16.33 6.56
C HIS A 266 2.87 17.50 7.55
N LEU A 267 3.03 17.27 8.86
CA LEU A 267 2.99 18.33 9.85
C LEU A 267 4.13 19.32 9.64
N ARG A 268 5.35 18.82 9.44
CA ARG A 268 6.54 19.63 9.18
C ARG A 268 6.42 20.41 7.89
N LEU A 269 5.97 19.78 6.81
CA LEU A 269 5.76 20.44 5.51
C LEU A 269 4.75 21.59 5.63
N GLN A 270 3.61 21.35 6.28
CA GLN A 270 2.60 22.39 6.42
C GLN A 270 3.15 23.60 7.20
N LEU A 271 3.82 23.37 8.33
CA LEU A 271 4.42 24.45 9.13
C LEU A 271 5.52 25.19 8.36
N ALA A 272 6.38 24.47 7.64
CA ALA A 272 7.43 25.06 6.83
C ALA A 272 6.87 25.95 5.71
N ILE A 273 5.90 25.45 4.95
CA ILE A 273 5.32 26.17 3.81
C ILE A 273 4.49 27.40 4.26
N ASN A 274 3.65 27.23 5.30
CA ASN A 274 2.75 28.28 5.77
C ASN A 274 3.43 29.32 6.64
N ALA A 275 4.35 28.89 7.48
CA ALA A 275 4.87 29.70 8.57
C ALA A 275 6.38 29.90 8.54
N LYS A 276 7.12 29.19 7.67
CA LYS A 276 8.57 29.01 7.76
C LYS A 276 9.02 28.58 9.15
N GLU A 277 8.23 27.68 9.78
CA GLU A 277 8.40 27.26 11.16
C GLU A 277 8.95 25.83 11.23
N HIS A 278 9.96 25.63 12.07
CA HIS A 278 10.48 24.29 12.38
C HIS A 278 9.64 23.63 13.47
N ALA A 279 9.18 22.40 13.23
CA ALA A 279 8.27 21.70 14.14
C ALA A 279 8.91 21.17 15.44
N GLY A 280 10.21 21.39 15.64
CA GLY A 280 10.92 20.82 16.79
C GLY A 280 11.27 19.35 16.61
N ASP A 281 11.73 18.69 17.66
CA ASP A 281 12.23 17.32 17.59
C ASP A 281 11.11 16.28 17.70
N THR A 282 10.16 16.52 18.56
CA THR A 282 9.10 15.60 18.99
C THR A 282 7.70 16.21 18.83
N PRO A 283 7.30 16.65 17.60
CA PRO A 283 6.11 17.47 17.42
C PRO A 283 4.79 16.77 17.81
N TYR A 284 4.71 15.46 17.67
CA TYR A 284 3.51 14.71 18.11
C TYR A 284 3.46 14.58 19.64
N GLU A 285 4.59 14.39 20.27
CA GLU A 285 4.73 14.31 21.73
C GLU A 285 4.47 15.67 22.38
N ASP A 286 4.93 16.76 21.75
CA ASP A 286 4.64 18.13 22.19
C ASP A 286 3.14 18.40 22.16
N ILE A 287 2.45 18.07 21.07
CA ILE A 287 0.97 18.20 20.97
C ILE A 287 0.28 17.27 21.98
N MET A 288 0.79 16.05 22.17
CA MET A 288 0.26 15.10 23.12
C MET A 288 0.27 15.69 24.55
N HIS A 289 1.38 16.31 24.92
CA HIS A 289 1.53 17.00 26.22
C HIS A 289 0.56 18.19 26.33
N GLU A 290 0.52 19.07 25.34
CA GLU A 290 -0.36 20.25 25.36
C GLU A 290 -1.86 19.89 25.32
N SER A 291 -2.21 18.75 24.74
CA SER A 291 -3.59 18.25 24.65
C SER A 291 -4.01 17.36 25.82
N GLU A 292 -3.08 17.05 26.73
CA GLU A 292 -3.28 16.06 27.81
C GLU A 292 -3.78 14.71 27.31
N VAL A 293 -3.24 14.26 26.16
CA VAL A 293 -3.59 12.99 25.50
C VAL A 293 -2.47 12.00 25.71
N ILE A 294 -2.79 10.79 26.13
CA ILE A 294 -1.80 9.77 26.51
C ILE A 294 -1.25 8.94 25.33
N SER A 295 -1.75 9.15 24.11
CA SER A 295 -1.40 8.31 22.95
C SER A 295 -0.90 9.11 21.76
N ARG A 296 0.40 8.95 21.47
CA ARG A 296 1.04 9.49 20.25
C ARG A 296 0.32 9.05 18.97
N SER A 297 -0.15 7.81 18.91
CA SER A 297 -0.86 7.30 17.75
C SER A 297 -2.21 7.99 17.54
N THR A 298 -2.87 8.40 18.61
CA THR A 298 -4.12 9.17 18.56
C THR A 298 -3.86 10.57 18.01
N VAL A 299 -2.82 11.27 18.48
CA VAL A 299 -2.41 12.58 17.95
C VAL A 299 -2.04 12.49 16.48
N LYS A 300 -1.20 11.50 16.08
CA LYS A 300 -0.85 11.29 14.66
C LYS A 300 -2.11 11.09 13.80
N ARG A 301 -3.05 10.28 14.27
CA ARG A 301 -4.30 10.01 13.55
C ARG A 301 -5.18 11.25 13.43
N PHE A 302 -5.34 11.98 14.54
CA PHE A 302 -6.06 13.25 14.54
C PHE A 302 -5.48 14.23 13.52
N LEU A 303 -4.18 14.48 13.56
CA LEU A 303 -3.53 15.42 12.64
C LEU A 303 -3.65 14.98 11.17
N THR A 304 -3.50 13.69 10.89
CA THR A 304 -3.67 13.17 9.52
C THR A 304 -5.06 13.48 8.98
N VAL A 305 -6.11 13.31 9.79
CA VAL A 305 -7.48 13.62 9.38
C VAL A 305 -7.73 15.13 9.37
N ALA A 306 -7.32 15.85 10.41
CA ALA A 306 -7.60 17.27 10.56
C ALA A 306 -6.86 18.14 9.51
N MET A 307 -5.66 17.78 9.11
CA MET A 307 -4.96 18.47 8.02
C MET A 307 -5.51 18.09 6.64
N GLY A 308 -6.03 16.87 6.48
CA GLY A 308 -6.56 16.38 5.21
C GLY A 308 -7.99 16.77 4.90
N ALA A 309 -8.81 17.11 5.91
CA ALA A 309 -10.21 17.42 5.74
C ALA A 309 -10.44 18.88 5.27
N ASP A 310 -11.35 19.07 4.32
CA ASP A 310 -11.69 20.38 3.74
C ASP A 310 -12.39 21.32 4.73
N ASN A 311 -13.06 20.74 5.74
CA ASN A 311 -13.75 21.48 6.80
C ASN A 311 -13.84 20.64 8.07
N GLU A 312 -14.15 21.33 9.19
CA GLU A 312 -14.20 20.70 10.52
C GLU A 312 -15.31 19.65 10.63
N VAL A 313 -16.46 19.87 10.01
CA VAL A 313 -17.60 18.93 10.08
C VAL A 313 -17.22 17.59 9.45
N SER A 314 -16.64 17.60 8.26
CA SER A 314 -16.18 16.39 7.59
C SER A 314 -15.04 15.71 8.34
N GLY A 315 -14.11 16.50 8.91
CA GLY A 315 -13.01 16.03 9.72
C GLY A 315 -13.48 15.32 11.00
N ARG A 316 -14.37 15.94 11.77
CA ARG A 316 -14.98 15.34 12.98
C ARG A 316 -15.71 14.03 12.64
N LYS A 317 -16.52 14.02 11.57
CA LYS A 317 -17.21 12.80 11.10
C LYS A 317 -16.24 11.66 10.78
N ALA A 318 -15.07 11.98 10.21
CA ALA A 318 -14.03 10.99 9.94
C ALA A 318 -13.36 10.50 11.25
N LEU A 319 -13.11 11.40 12.20
CA LEU A 319 -12.52 11.07 13.51
C LEU A 319 -13.45 10.20 14.37
N TYR A 320 -14.77 10.41 14.32
CA TYR A 320 -15.73 9.52 15.01
C TYR A 320 -15.69 8.09 14.50
N LYS A 321 -15.46 7.89 13.19
CA LYS A 321 -15.27 6.53 12.64
C LYS A 321 -14.02 5.85 13.21
N GLU A 322 -13.09 6.64 13.73
CA GLU A 322 -11.86 6.19 14.40
C GLU A 322 -12.02 6.06 15.93
N ASN A 323 -13.25 6.20 16.45
CA ASN A 323 -13.60 6.20 17.88
C ASN A 323 -12.93 7.33 18.68
N ILE A 324 -12.68 8.47 18.07
CA ILE A 324 -12.19 9.68 18.77
C ILE A 324 -13.40 10.54 19.09
N THR A 325 -13.59 10.86 20.38
CA THR A 325 -14.72 11.62 20.91
C THR A 325 -14.56 13.12 20.68
N ASP A 326 -15.65 13.90 20.76
CA ASP A 326 -15.62 15.36 20.64
C ASP A 326 -14.70 16.02 21.65
N ASP A 327 -14.81 15.67 22.93
CA ASP A 327 -13.90 16.18 23.96
C ASP A 327 -12.43 15.99 23.61
N LEU A 328 -12.09 14.80 23.12
CA LEU A 328 -10.73 14.48 22.72
C LEU A 328 -10.29 15.27 21.48
N ILE A 329 -11.21 15.47 20.51
CA ILE A 329 -10.97 16.29 19.32
C ILE A 329 -10.70 17.74 19.74
N ASP A 330 -11.55 18.31 20.60
CA ASP A 330 -11.43 19.71 21.05
C ASP A 330 -10.11 19.94 21.79
N ARG A 331 -9.73 19.04 22.69
CA ARG A 331 -8.43 19.10 23.37
C ARG A 331 -7.26 19.04 22.39
N MET A 332 -7.32 18.15 21.39
CA MET A 332 -6.27 18.05 20.37
C MET A 332 -6.23 19.27 19.44
N ILE A 333 -7.36 19.89 19.11
CA ILE A 333 -7.38 21.16 18.37
C ILE A 333 -6.67 22.24 19.21
N GLN A 334 -7.09 22.43 20.46
CA GLN A 334 -6.52 23.45 21.36
C GLN A 334 -5.03 23.22 21.59
N GLY A 335 -4.60 22.00 21.93
CA GLY A 335 -3.20 21.66 22.16
C GLY A 335 -2.34 21.83 20.90
N SER A 336 -2.88 21.44 19.73
CA SER A 336 -2.17 21.64 18.45
C SER A 336 -1.96 23.11 18.13
N LEU A 337 -2.99 23.97 18.30
CA LEU A 337 -2.91 25.39 18.03
C LEU A 337 -2.13 26.16 19.12
N LYS A 338 -2.13 25.69 20.36
CA LYS A 338 -1.26 26.20 21.42
C LYS A 338 0.20 25.96 21.10
N ARG A 339 0.54 24.75 20.65
CA ARG A 339 1.93 24.38 20.30
C ARG A 339 2.38 24.99 18.97
N PHE A 340 1.49 25.02 17.99
CA PHE A 340 1.74 25.53 16.64
C PHE A 340 0.63 26.52 16.22
N PRO A 341 0.69 27.80 16.62
CA PRO A 341 -0.40 28.76 16.39
C PRO A 341 -0.74 29.01 14.92
N LYS A 342 0.19 28.70 13.99
CA LYS A 342 0.01 28.87 12.55
C LYS A 342 -0.39 27.56 11.83
N LEU A 343 -0.57 26.46 12.58
CA LEU A 343 -1.03 25.21 12.01
C LEU A 343 -2.45 25.36 11.47
N GLN A 344 -2.69 24.91 10.27
CA GLN A 344 -3.99 24.96 9.62
C GLN A 344 -4.67 23.60 9.67
N LEU A 345 -5.69 23.48 10.48
CA LEU A 345 -6.54 22.29 10.59
C LEU A 345 -7.82 22.49 9.76
N PHE A 346 -8.33 21.43 9.16
CA PHE A 346 -9.60 21.40 8.41
C PHE A 346 -9.62 22.39 7.22
N LYS A 347 -8.53 22.46 6.47
CA LYS A 347 -8.36 23.35 5.32
C LYS A 347 -7.93 22.60 4.04
N GLY A 348 -8.13 21.29 3.97
CA GLY A 348 -7.90 20.50 2.77
C GLY A 348 -6.43 20.33 2.33
N TRP A 349 -5.48 20.38 3.25
CA TRP A 349 -4.05 20.30 2.91
C TRP A 349 -3.61 18.94 2.38
N GLY A 350 -4.40 17.88 2.58
CA GLY A 350 -3.99 16.51 2.33
C GLY A 350 -3.45 16.27 0.91
N ILE A 351 -4.14 16.76 -0.11
CA ILE A 351 -3.74 16.54 -1.52
C ILE A 351 -2.48 17.34 -1.87
N SER A 352 -2.38 18.60 -1.40
CA SER A 352 -1.22 19.45 -1.65
C SER A 352 0.04 18.92 -0.94
N LEU A 353 -0.09 18.42 0.29
CA LEU A 353 1.02 17.79 1.02
C LEU A 353 1.45 16.48 0.37
N GLN A 354 0.52 15.69 -0.16
CA GLN A 354 0.86 14.49 -0.94
C GLN A 354 1.60 14.83 -2.23
N ASN A 355 1.23 15.90 -2.91
CA ASN A 355 1.94 16.36 -4.09
C ASN A 355 3.39 16.75 -3.75
N LEU A 356 3.55 17.59 -2.74
CA LEU A 356 4.88 18.02 -2.30
C LEU A 356 5.77 16.85 -1.84
N GLU A 357 5.21 15.89 -1.08
CA GLU A 357 5.88 14.65 -0.70
C GLU A 357 6.34 13.86 -1.93
N GLY A 358 5.47 13.72 -2.93
CA GLY A 358 5.78 13.01 -4.17
C GLY A 358 6.90 13.69 -4.97
N GLN A 359 6.92 15.02 -5.05
CA GLN A 359 7.97 15.78 -5.72
C GLN A 359 9.31 15.63 -4.98
N ILE A 360 9.32 15.78 -3.65
CA ILE A 360 10.53 15.58 -2.84
C ILE A 360 11.11 14.19 -3.09
N LEU A 361 10.31 13.15 -2.99
CA LEU A 361 10.79 11.78 -3.19
C LEU A 361 11.23 11.52 -4.63
N LYS A 362 10.54 12.10 -5.64
CA LYS A 362 10.95 12.00 -7.03
C LYS A 362 12.36 12.58 -7.22
N ASP A 363 12.62 13.76 -6.66
CA ASP A 363 13.92 14.41 -6.76
C ASP A 363 15.00 13.60 -6.01
N VAL A 364 14.69 13.00 -4.86
CA VAL A 364 15.61 12.06 -4.19
C VAL A 364 15.95 10.85 -5.07
N LEU A 365 14.97 10.28 -5.79
CA LEU A 365 15.23 9.18 -6.72
C LEU A 365 16.14 9.63 -7.89
N LEU A 366 15.96 10.83 -8.40
CA LEU A 366 16.80 11.40 -9.46
C LEU A 366 18.24 11.63 -8.98
N GLU A 367 18.44 12.06 -7.73
CA GLU A 367 19.78 12.14 -7.14
C GLU A 367 20.42 10.76 -6.99
N GLY A 368 19.62 9.71 -6.66
CA GLY A 368 20.09 8.33 -6.65
C GLY A 368 20.63 7.88 -8.00
N ILE A 369 19.97 8.25 -9.10
CA ILE A 369 20.45 7.93 -10.46
C ILE A 369 21.83 8.54 -10.72
N LYS A 370 22.06 9.79 -10.31
CA LYS A 370 23.34 10.46 -10.51
C LYS A 370 24.50 9.79 -9.77
N GLN A 371 24.20 9.06 -8.69
CA GLN A 371 25.19 8.35 -7.85
C GLN A 371 25.21 6.84 -8.08
N ASP A 372 24.43 6.34 -9.06
CA ASP A 372 24.26 4.92 -9.31
C ASP A 372 23.71 4.15 -8.08
N ILE A 373 22.82 4.79 -7.32
CA ILE A 373 22.20 4.25 -6.10
C ILE A 373 20.73 3.95 -6.36
N VAL A 374 20.33 2.69 -6.20
CA VAL A 374 18.92 2.27 -6.33
C VAL A 374 18.12 2.74 -5.14
N CYS A 375 17.09 3.55 -5.41
CA CYS A 375 16.12 4.04 -4.43
C CYS A 375 14.73 3.53 -4.76
N LEU A 376 14.06 2.87 -3.82
CA LEU A 376 12.67 2.43 -3.96
C LEU A 376 11.78 3.25 -3.03
N PRO A 377 10.74 3.93 -3.54
CA PRO A 377 9.86 4.73 -2.70
C PRO A 377 8.95 3.84 -1.83
N VAL A 378 8.79 4.24 -0.57
CA VAL A 378 7.95 3.57 0.42
C VAL A 378 7.15 4.61 1.18
N HIS A 379 6.00 5.02 0.67
CA HIS A 379 5.17 6.10 1.22
C HIS A 379 5.95 7.42 1.31
N ASP A 380 6.33 7.88 2.51
CA ASP A 380 7.17 9.04 2.81
C ASP A 380 8.62 8.65 3.17
N ALA A 381 9.07 7.49 2.72
CA ALA A 381 10.41 6.94 2.92
C ALA A 381 11.02 6.45 1.62
N ILE A 382 12.30 6.13 1.65
CA ILE A 382 12.99 5.37 0.61
C ILE A 382 13.66 4.13 1.18
N ALA A 383 13.70 3.06 0.40
CA ALA A 383 14.54 1.90 0.67
C ALA A 383 15.77 1.95 -0.24
N VAL A 384 16.96 1.76 0.36
CA VAL A 384 18.25 1.69 -0.33
C VAL A 384 19.04 0.48 0.16
N GLN A 385 20.07 0.05 -0.57
CA GLN A 385 21.00 -0.95 -0.07
C GLN A 385 21.70 -0.45 1.21
N GLN A 386 21.91 -1.33 2.18
CA GLN A 386 22.76 -1.02 3.34
C GLN A 386 24.16 -0.58 2.89
N GLY A 387 24.69 0.44 3.57
CA GLY A 387 25.90 1.16 3.19
C GLY A 387 25.64 2.48 2.46
N HIS A 388 24.41 2.74 2.02
CA HIS A 388 23.98 4.02 1.44
C HIS A 388 23.07 4.85 2.36
N GLU A 389 22.91 4.43 3.63
CA GLU A 389 22.03 5.10 4.59
C GLU A 389 22.42 6.56 4.89
N ASP A 390 23.70 6.86 4.99
CA ASP A 390 24.18 8.22 5.26
C ASP A 390 23.91 9.12 4.04
N TRP A 391 24.22 8.66 2.85
CA TRP A 391 23.86 9.34 1.61
C TRP A 391 22.33 9.57 1.52
N ALA A 392 21.54 8.54 1.75
CA ALA A 392 20.08 8.63 1.68
C ALA A 392 19.52 9.64 2.69
N ARG A 393 20.09 9.67 3.91
CA ARG A 393 19.75 10.64 4.95
C ARG A 393 20.06 12.07 4.50
N GLU A 394 21.27 12.30 4.00
CA GLU A 394 21.73 13.62 3.54
C GLU A 394 20.84 14.14 2.41
N VAL A 395 20.70 13.38 1.34
CA VAL A 395 19.90 13.76 0.17
C VAL A 395 18.43 14.00 0.53
N MET A 396 17.82 13.14 1.37
CA MET A 396 16.44 13.35 1.82
C MET A 396 16.29 14.66 2.61
N LEU A 397 17.25 15.00 3.47
CA LEU A 397 17.21 16.24 4.24
C LEU A 397 17.40 17.48 3.36
N GLU A 398 18.35 17.45 2.44
CA GLU A 398 18.65 18.54 1.51
C GLU A 398 17.46 18.79 0.57
N THR A 399 16.99 17.76 -0.13
CA THR A 399 15.85 17.86 -1.07
C THR A 399 14.60 18.36 -0.34
N TRP A 400 14.35 17.84 0.87
CA TRP A 400 13.21 18.31 1.67
C TRP A 400 13.35 19.80 2.02
N GLN A 401 14.54 20.25 2.41
CA GLN A 401 14.81 21.65 2.77
C GLN A 401 14.63 22.60 1.59
N GLU A 402 15.01 22.18 0.38
CA GLU A 402 14.80 22.93 -0.85
C GLU A 402 13.31 23.18 -1.10
N HIS A 403 12.51 22.13 -1.04
CA HIS A 403 11.05 22.23 -1.21
C HIS A 403 10.34 22.95 -0.05
N ALA A 404 10.91 22.93 1.14
CA ALA A 404 10.35 23.50 2.37
C ALA A 404 10.87 24.92 2.70
N LYS A 405 11.22 25.70 1.69
CA LYS A 405 11.65 27.12 1.84
C LYS A 405 12.81 27.32 2.82
N GLY A 406 13.74 26.38 2.86
CA GLY A 406 14.92 26.45 3.73
C GLY A 406 14.71 25.96 5.17
N VAL A 407 13.51 25.51 5.52
CA VAL A 407 13.24 24.89 6.84
C VAL A 407 13.74 23.46 6.86
N GLY A 408 14.35 23.02 7.96
CA GLY A 408 14.86 21.66 8.10
C GLY A 408 13.81 20.64 8.55
N THR A 409 14.09 19.36 8.31
CA THR A 409 13.29 18.22 8.78
C THR A 409 14.16 17.20 9.51
N LYS A 410 13.57 16.06 9.86
CA LYS A 410 14.26 14.91 10.44
C LYS A 410 13.88 13.62 9.72
N VAL A 411 14.85 12.75 9.61
CA VAL A 411 14.65 11.36 9.14
C VAL A 411 15.11 10.38 10.20
N LYS A 412 14.59 9.18 10.13
CA LYS A 412 15.09 8.03 10.89
C LYS A 412 15.43 6.90 9.92
N VAL A 413 16.41 6.09 10.30
CA VAL A 413 16.78 4.88 9.56
C VAL A 413 16.21 3.66 10.28
N ASP A 414 15.62 2.75 9.53
CA ASP A 414 15.17 1.44 9.98
C ASP A 414 15.99 0.33 9.27
N TYR A 415 16.35 -0.69 10.02
CA TYR A 415 17.18 -1.81 9.55
C TYR A 415 16.47 -3.15 9.72
N PRO A 416 16.82 -4.17 8.93
CA PRO A 416 16.46 -5.54 9.23
C PRO A 416 16.85 -5.90 10.67
N TYR A 417 16.04 -6.72 11.34
CA TYR A 417 16.49 -7.28 12.62
C TYR A 417 17.72 -8.13 12.36
N LEU A 418 18.85 -7.75 12.95
CA LEU A 418 19.95 -8.69 13.16
C LEU A 418 19.40 -9.79 14.07
N ILE A 419 19.15 -10.97 13.49
CA ILE A 419 18.90 -12.16 14.30
C ILE A 419 20.20 -12.39 15.06
N LYS A 420 20.20 -12.05 16.36
CA LYS A 420 21.31 -12.35 17.27
C LYS A 420 21.35 -13.86 17.51
#